data_3bc86a4ee7620e987133ecf0cea1db08
#
_entry.id   3bc86a4ee7620e987133ecf0cea1db08
#
_cell.length_a   1.000
_cell.length_b   1.000
_cell.length_c   1.000
_cell.angle_alpha   90.00
_cell.angle_beta   90.00
_cell.angle_gamma   90.00
#
_symmetry.space_group_name_H-M   'P 1'
#
loop_
_entity.id
_entity.type
_entity.pdbx_description
1 polymer ?
#
loop_
_entity_poly.entity_id
_entity_poly.type
_entity_poly.pdbx_seq_one_letter_code
_entity_poly.pdbx_strand_id
1 'polypeptide(L)'
;LVGSEMCIRDRISVDGEIIQYKDKKKVYIAFNKPVGIECTGNHKVKDNIIDYINHKERLFTIGRIDKQSEGLILLTNDGDIVNNVLRAENRKEKEYIVTVNKKITTEFIDKMRKGVRIMGRITRKCFVKKIHENRFKIILTQGMNRQIRRMCEVLGYRVTKLKRVRIMDIHLDTKVGEYRNLNNDEIGQLFIN
;
A
#
# COMPACT_ATOMS: atom_id res chain seq x y z
N LEU A 1 45.82 2.16 4.18
CA LEU A 1 45.23 1.32 3.13
C LEU A 1 43.71 1.59 3.13
N VAL A 2 43.27 2.45 2.24
CA VAL A 2 41.84 2.71 2.00
C VAL A 2 41.31 1.54 1.20
N GLY A 3 40.51 0.68 1.84
CA GLY A 3 39.80 -0.40 1.16
C GLY A 3 38.76 0.18 0.20
N SER A 4 38.99 0.03 -1.10
CA SER A 4 37.95 0.24 -2.09
C SER A 4 36.82 -0.76 -1.81
N GLU A 5 35.61 -0.26 -1.58
CA GLU A 5 34.42 -1.08 -1.60
C GLU A 5 34.27 -1.71 -2.99
N MET A 6 34.70 -2.95 -3.10
CA MET A 6 34.52 -3.73 -4.32
C MET A 6 33.03 -4.06 -4.44
N CYS A 7 32.36 -3.39 -5.37
CA CYS A 7 30.98 -3.69 -5.73
C CYS A 7 30.88 -5.16 -6.16
N ILE A 8 30.36 -6.00 -5.27
CA ILE A 8 30.10 -7.43 -5.49
C ILE A 8 29.04 -7.67 -6.62
N ARG A 9 28.56 -6.59 -7.24
CA ARG A 9 27.49 -6.65 -8.27
C ARG A 9 27.97 -7.05 -9.67
N ASP A 10 29.26 -7.09 -9.95
CA ASP A 10 29.73 -7.08 -11.35
C ASP A 10 30.05 -8.45 -11.96
N ARG A 11 30.18 -9.53 -11.19
CA ARG A 11 30.44 -10.87 -11.74
C ARG A 11 29.88 -11.98 -10.85
N ILE A 12 28.75 -12.53 -11.26
CA ILE A 12 28.29 -13.85 -10.77
C ILE A 12 28.60 -14.86 -11.88
N SER A 13 29.43 -15.85 -11.60
CA SER A 13 29.64 -16.99 -12.49
C SER A 13 28.97 -18.24 -11.90
N VAL A 14 28.24 -18.98 -12.74
CA VAL A 14 27.72 -20.30 -12.44
C VAL A 14 28.34 -21.25 -13.44
N ASP A 15 29.02 -22.30 -12.99
CA ASP A 15 29.72 -23.28 -13.82
C ASP A 15 30.74 -22.68 -14.79
N GLY A 16 31.39 -21.55 -14.40
CA GLY A 16 32.39 -20.87 -15.24
C GLY A 16 31.83 -19.89 -16.27
N GLU A 17 30.53 -19.80 -16.44
CA GLU A 17 29.87 -18.81 -17.29
C GLU A 17 29.53 -17.53 -16.50
N ILE A 18 29.99 -16.38 -17.00
CA ILE A 18 29.67 -15.07 -16.40
C ILE A 18 28.24 -14.72 -16.72
N ILE A 19 27.40 -14.69 -15.70
CA ILE A 19 26.03 -14.18 -15.83
C ILE A 19 26.09 -12.65 -15.91
N GLN A 20 25.98 -12.10 -17.11
CA GLN A 20 25.76 -10.66 -17.26
C GLN A 20 24.38 -10.30 -16.70
N TYR A 21 24.36 -9.58 -15.58
CA TYR A 21 23.13 -8.99 -15.06
C TYR A 21 22.68 -7.91 -16.06
N LYS A 22 21.80 -8.25 -16.99
CA LYS A 22 21.11 -7.25 -17.81
C LYS A 22 20.28 -6.40 -16.88
N ASP A 23 20.59 -5.11 -16.78
CA ASP A 23 19.73 -4.16 -16.06
C ASP A 23 18.31 -4.25 -16.59
N LYS A 24 17.47 -4.96 -15.87
CA LYS A 24 16.06 -5.05 -16.23
C LYS A 24 15.43 -3.68 -16.05
N LYS A 25 14.72 -3.21 -17.09
CA LYS A 25 13.96 -1.98 -17.00
C LYS A 25 13.09 -1.99 -15.75
N LYS A 26 13.30 -1.04 -14.84
CA LYS A 26 12.51 -0.91 -13.64
C LYS A 26 11.06 -0.54 -13.98
N VAL A 27 10.13 -1.23 -13.37
CA VAL A 27 8.68 -1.07 -13.58
C VAL A 27 8.05 -0.66 -12.27
N TYR A 28 7.23 0.37 -12.32
CA TYR A 28 6.44 0.86 -11.19
C TYR A 28 5.01 1.07 -11.65
N ILE A 29 4.05 0.40 -11.02
CA ILE A 29 2.64 0.49 -11.41
C ILE A 29 1.74 0.87 -10.23
N ALA A 30 0.70 1.63 -10.55
CA ALA A 30 -0.45 1.90 -9.72
C ALA A 30 -1.59 0.99 -10.15
N PHE A 31 -2.05 0.12 -9.27
CA PHE A 31 -3.11 -0.84 -9.54
C PHE A 31 -4.33 -0.56 -8.66
N ASN A 32 -5.52 -0.56 -9.27
CA ASN A 32 -6.78 -0.48 -8.56
C ASN A 32 -7.27 -1.88 -8.20
N LYS A 33 -6.82 -2.37 -7.05
CA LYS A 33 -7.11 -3.73 -6.59
C LYS A 33 -8.62 -3.93 -6.33
N PRO A 34 -9.27 -4.90 -6.92
CA PRO A 34 -10.66 -5.25 -6.57
C PRO A 34 -10.74 -5.93 -5.20
N VAL A 35 -11.95 -5.95 -4.64
CA VAL A 35 -12.28 -6.79 -3.48
C VAL A 35 -12.13 -8.27 -3.87
N GLY A 36 -11.70 -9.11 -2.93
CA GLY A 36 -11.53 -10.55 -3.15
C GLY A 36 -10.11 -10.97 -3.53
N ILE A 37 -9.25 -10.02 -3.95
CA ILE A 37 -7.85 -10.31 -4.30
C ILE A 37 -6.94 -10.07 -3.09
N GLU A 38 -6.06 -11.03 -2.81
CA GLU A 38 -5.10 -10.98 -1.71
C GLU A 38 -3.75 -10.41 -2.16
N CYS A 39 -3.18 -9.49 -1.37
CA CYS A 39 -1.87 -8.90 -1.63
C CYS A 39 -0.75 -9.86 -1.20
N THR A 40 -0.54 -10.92 -1.95
CA THR A 40 0.51 -11.92 -1.76
C THR A 40 1.12 -12.36 -3.09
N GLY A 41 2.40 -12.75 -3.07
CA GLY A 41 3.07 -13.40 -4.20
C GLY A 41 3.03 -14.92 -4.12
N ASN A 42 2.27 -15.51 -3.21
CA ASN A 42 2.14 -16.95 -3.07
C ASN A 42 1.13 -17.50 -4.10
N HIS A 43 1.61 -18.17 -5.13
CA HIS A 43 0.80 -18.78 -6.20
C HIS A 43 -0.14 -19.91 -5.71
N LYS A 44 0.07 -20.45 -4.48
CA LYS A 44 -0.87 -21.40 -3.85
C LYS A 44 -2.18 -20.72 -3.42
N VAL A 45 -2.18 -19.39 -3.29
CA VAL A 45 -3.39 -18.60 -3.00
C VAL A 45 -4.07 -18.27 -4.33
N LYS A 46 -5.21 -18.89 -4.61
CA LYS A 46 -5.92 -18.79 -5.89
C LYS A 46 -6.20 -17.35 -6.36
N ASP A 47 -6.59 -16.47 -5.42
CA ASP A 47 -6.94 -15.08 -5.73
C ASP A 47 -5.80 -14.12 -5.32
N ASN A 48 -4.56 -14.45 -5.67
CA ASN A 48 -3.42 -13.58 -5.37
C ASN A 48 -3.27 -12.47 -6.41
N ILE A 49 -2.70 -11.34 -5.98
CA ILE A 49 -2.59 -10.12 -6.80
C ILE A 49 -1.62 -10.30 -7.98
N ILE A 50 -0.59 -11.12 -7.84
CA ILE A 50 0.42 -11.29 -8.89
C ILE A 50 -0.16 -12.03 -10.08
N ASP A 51 -0.85 -13.15 -9.84
CA ASP A 51 -1.52 -13.92 -10.88
C ASP A 51 -2.69 -13.13 -11.48
N TYR A 52 -3.40 -12.33 -10.68
CA TYR A 52 -4.49 -11.48 -11.18
C TYR A 52 -3.99 -10.44 -12.19
N ILE A 53 -2.88 -9.76 -11.90
CA ILE A 53 -2.31 -8.74 -12.80
C ILE A 53 -1.66 -9.38 -14.03
N ASN A 54 -1.11 -10.59 -13.89
CA ASN A 54 -0.44 -11.37 -14.95
C ASN A 54 0.57 -10.54 -15.77
N HIS A 55 1.42 -9.77 -15.06
CA HIS A 55 2.43 -8.93 -15.71
C HIS A 55 3.64 -9.76 -16.15
N LYS A 56 4.24 -9.40 -17.32
CA LYS A 56 5.43 -10.09 -17.89
C LYS A 56 6.66 -10.08 -16.96
N GLU A 57 6.82 -9.03 -16.15
CA GLU A 57 7.89 -8.93 -15.17
C GLU A 57 7.39 -9.43 -13.81
N ARG A 58 8.30 -10.03 -13.04
CA ARG A 58 8.01 -10.41 -11.65
C ARG A 58 7.84 -9.16 -10.80
N LEU A 59 6.62 -8.92 -10.30
CA LEU A 59 6.28 -7.77 -9.48
C LEU A 59 6.19 -8.12 -7.99
N PHE A 60 6.49 -7.13 -7.16
CA PHE A 60 6.33 -7.13 -5.71
C PHE A 60 5.39 -6.01 -5.29
N THR A 61 4.53 -6.25 -4.32
CA THR A 61 3.66 -5.21 -3.77
C THR A 61 4.42 -4.27 -2.86
N ILE A 62 4.24 -2.96 -3.03
CA ILE A 62 4.71 -1.94 -2.10
C ILE A 62 3.62 -1.74 -1.03
N GLY A 63 3.72 -2.51 0.04
CA GLY A 63 2.70 -2.59 1.08
C GLY A 63 1.53 -3.50 0.72
N ARG A 64 0.51 -3.47 1.57
CA ARG A 64 -0.69 -4.32 1.39
C ARG A 64 -1.95 -3.57 1.76
N ILE A 65 -3.09 -4.03 1.22
CA ILE A 65 -4.44 -3.77 1.73
C ILE A 65 -5.15 -5.12 1.87
N ASP A 66 -6.14 -5.18 2.75
CA ASP A 66 -6.87 -6.41 3.05
C ASP A 66 -7.56 -6.99 1.81
N LYS A 67 -7.78 -8.31 1.78
CA LYS A 67 -8.55 -9.00 0.74
C LYS A 67 -9.93 -8.37 0.51
N GLN A 68 -10.59 -7.93 1.60
CA GLN A 68 -11.91 -7.29 1.59
C GLN A 68 -11.88 -5.78 1.34
N SER A 69 -10.73 -5.21 0.98
CA SER A 69 -10.57 -3.79 0.66
C SER A 69 -10.24 -3.62 -0.81
N GLU A 70 -10.66 -2.51 -1.40
CA GLU A 70 -10.33 -2.17 -2.78
C GLU A 70 -9.44 -0.93 -2.85
N GLY A 71 -8.92 -0.64 -4.03
CA GLY A 71 -8.28 0.63 -4.37
C GLY A 71 -6.78 0.53 -4.58
N LEU A 72 -6.14 1.68 -4.50
CA LEU A 72 -4.75 1.87 -4.91
C LEU A 72 -3.77 0.99 -4.15
N ILE A 73 -3.00 0.22 -4.90
CA ILE A 73 -1.79 -0.45 -4.43
C ILE A 73 -0.68 -0.25 -5.46
N LEU A 74 0.54 -0.06 -4.97
CA LEU A 74 1.71 0.08 -5.84
C LEU A 74 2.43 -1.25 -5.94
N LEU A 75 2.95 -1.57 -7.14
CA LEU A 75 3.79 -2.74 -7.37
C LEU A 75 5.02 -2.34 -8.20
N THR A 76 6.10 -3.11 -8.06
CA THR A 76 7.35 -2.88 -8.78
C THR A 76 8.15 -4.18 -8.92
N ASN A 77 9.06 -4.22 -9.89
CA ASN A 77 10.11 -5.24 -9.97
C ASN A 77 11.42 -4.82 -9.26
N ASP A 78 11.46 -3.61 -8.66
CA ASP A 78 12.58 -3.07 -7.90
C ASP A 78 12.43 -3.42 -6.42
N GLY A 79 13.10 -4.50 -5.98
CA GLY A 79 13.02 -4.96 -4.59
C GLY A 79 13.62 -3.98 -3.56
N ASP A 80 14.59 -3.17 -3.95
CA ASP A 80 15.28 -2.24 -3.03
C ASP A 80 14.33 -1.15 -2.54
N ILE A 81 13.46 -0.66 -3.42
CA ILE A 81 12.52 0.40 -3.06
C ILE A 81 11.40 -0.07 -2.14
N VAL A 82 11.04 -1.34 -2.20
CA VAL A 82 9.96 -1.91 -1.36
C VAL A 82 10.25 -1.67 0.11
N ASN A 83 11.48 -1.95 0.56
CA ASN A 83 11.90 -1.76 1.94
C ASN A 83 11.90 -0.28 2.34
N ASN A 84 12.35 0.61 1.45
CA ASN A 84 12.40 2.05 1.71
C ASN A 84 11.00 2.66 1.89
N VAL A 85 10.04 2.25 1.08
CA VAL A 85 8.65 2.76 1.16
C VAL A 85 7.88 2.19 2.35
N LEU A 86 8.20 0.95 2.78
CA LEU A 86 7.47 0.26 3.84
C LEU A 86 7.90 0.65 5.26
N ARG A 87 9.07 1.24 5.44
CA ARG A 87 9.53 1.65 6.77
C ARG A 87 8.54 2.65 7.38
N ALA A 88 8.00 2.30 8.55
CA ALA A 88 7.02 3.11 9.28
C ALA A 88 7.55 4.51 9.66
N GLU A 89 8.87 4.67 9.71
CA GLU A 89 9.55 5.92 9.99
C GLU A 89 9.27 6.99 8.94
N ASN A 90 9.01 6.61 7.70
CA ASN A 90 8.76 7.53 6.59
C ASN A 90 7.38 8.20 6.60
N ARG A 91 6.52 7.90 7.57
CA ARG A 91 5.20 8.53 7.81
C ARG A 91 4.37 8.83 6.54
N LYS A 92 4.54 8.01 5.49
CA LYS A 92 3.89 8.23 4.19
C LYS A 92 2.36 8.15 4.31
N GLU A 93 1.69 9.20 3.89
CA GLU A 93 0.24 9.32 3.98
C GLU A 93 -0.49 8.32 3.07
N LYS A 94 -1.59 7.82 3.59
CA LYS A 94 -2.54 6.98 2.84
C LYS A 94 -3.95 7.46 3.11
N GLU A 95 -4.67 7.80 2.06
CA GLU A 95 -6.04 8.30 2.12
C GLU A 95 -7.04 7.21 1.75
N TYR A 96 -8.10 7.12 2.54
CA TYR A 96 -9.16 6.13 2.36
C TYR A 96 -10.54 6.78 2.38
N ILE A 97 -11.44 6.23 1.55
CA ILE A 97 -12.88 6.45 1.64
C ILE A 97 -13.50 5.23 2.30
N VAL A 98 -14.22 5.47 3.37
CA VAL A 98 -14.79 4.43 4.24
C VAL A 98 -16.29 4.58 4.31
N THR A 99 -17.02 3.51 4.07
CA THR A 99 -18.48 3.42 4.28
C THR A 99 -18.74 2.49 5.46
N VAL A 100 -19.61 2.93 6.36
CA VAL A 100 -20.02 2.20 7.56
C VAL A 100 -21.52 1.87 7.52
N ASN A 101 -21.94 0.97 8.41
CA ASN A 101 -23.30 0.41 8.44
C ASN A 101 -24.38 1.34 9.01
N LYS A 102 -24.02 2.48 9.59
CA LYS A 102 -24.97 3.41 10.21
C LYS A 102 -24.50 4.87 10.10
N LYS A 103 -25.37 5.81 10.46
CA LYS A 103 -25.14 7.26 10.41
C LYS A 103 -23.96 7.66 11.33
N ILE A 104 -23.05 8.46 10.78
CA ILE A 104 -21.85 8.95 11.46
C ILE A 104 -22.22 10.16 12.31
N THR A 105 -21.86 10.10 13.60
CA THR A 105 -22.00 11.20 14.56
C THR A 105 -20.77 12.08 14.61
N THR A 106 -20.89 13.29 15.14
CA THR A 106 -19.76 14.19 15.41
C THR A 106 -18.78 13.55 16.39
N GLU A 107 -19.33 12.90 17.44
CA GLU A 107 -18.52 12.20 18.46
C GLU A 107 -17.65 11.09 17.84
N PHE A 108 -18.21 10.31 16.88
CA PHE A 108 -17.44 9.30 16.16
C PHE A 108 -16.24 9.92 15.43
N ILE A 109 -16.44 11.02 14.71
CA ILE A 109 -15.39 11.72 13.96
C ILE A 109 -14.30 12.22 14.94
N ASP A 110 -14.68 12.81 16.06
CA ASP A 110 -13.74 13.35 17.04
C ASP A 110 -12.91 12.25 17.71
N LYS A 111 -13.54 11.13 18.07
CA LYS A 111 -12.83 9.95 18.61
C LYS A 111 -11.86 9.37 17.59
N MET A 112 -12.27 9.24 16.33
CA MET A 112 -11.40 8.76 15.26
C MET A 112 -10.18 9.66 15.06
N ARG A 113 -10.35 11.00 15.10
CA ARG A 113 -9.27 11.99 14.95
C ARG A 113 -8.25 11.91 16.09
N LYS A 114 -8.71 11.77 17.32
CA LYS A 114 -7.86 11.74 18.54
C LYS A 114 -7.04 10.45 18.65
N GLY A 115 -7.45 9.41 17.91
CA GLY A 115 -6.89 8.07 18.01
C GLY A 115 -7.75 7.15 18.87
N VAL A 116 -7.76 5.88 18.50
CA VAL A 116 -8.58 4.82 19.13
C VAL A 116 -7.66 3.71 19.65
N ARG A 117 -7.94 3.17 20.82
CA ARG A 117 -7.18 2.03 21.37
C ARG A 117 -7.57 0.75 20.62
N ILE A 118 -6.62 0.19 19.88
CA ILE A 118 -6.76 -1.09 19.18
C ILE A 118 -5.53 -1.96 19.46
N MET A 119 -5.67 -3.26 19.60
CA MET A 119 -4.56 -4.19 19.80
C MET A 119 -3.59 -3.74 20.91
N GLY A 120 -4.12 -3.24 22.03
CA GLY A 120 -3.34 -2.77 23.18
C GLY A 120 -2.64 -1.40 23.00
N ARG A 121 -2.75 -0.75 21.85
CA ARG A 121 -2.07 0.52 21.53
C ARG A 121 -3.07 1.58 21.07
N ILE A 122 -2.79 2.87 21.35
CA ILE A 122 -3.57 3.98 20.80
C ILE A 122 -3.01 4.32 19.42
N THR A 123 -3.90 4.43 18.41
CA THR A 123 -3.50 4.84 17.07
C THR A 123 -3.05 6.29 17.05
N ARG A 124 -2.20 6.66 16.10
CA ARG A 124 -1.80 8.07 15.92
C ARG A 124 -3.03 8.93 15.61
N LYS A 125 -2.98 10.21 16.02
CA LYS A 125 -3.92 11.22 15.54
C LYS A 125 -3.94 11.25 14.03
N CYS A 126 -5.12 11.45 13.43
CA CYS A 126 -5.27 11.40 11.98
C CYS A 126 -6.35 12.38 11.50
N PHE A 127 -6.29 12.73 10.21
CA PHE A 127 -7.34 13.53 9.60
C PHE A 127 -8.56 12.65 9.31
N VAL A 128 -9.75 13.10 9.74
CA VAL A 128 -11.03 12.44 9.43
C VAL A 128 -12.05 13.51 9.09
N LYS A 129 -12.76 13.33 7.96
CA LYS A 129 -13.83 14.23 7.49
C LYS A 129 -15.04 13.42 7.06
N LYS A 130 -16.21 13.70 7.62
CA LYS A 130 -17.48 13.16 7.14
C LYS A 130 -17.76 13.73 5.73
N ILE A 131 -18.13 12.87 4.78
CA ILE A 131 -18.46 13.24 3.40
C ILE A 131 -19.89 12.85 3.00
N HIS A 132 -20.50 11.94 3.75
CA HIS A 132 -21.90 11.55 3.62
C HIS A 132 -22.43 11.04 4.96
N GLU A 133 -23.72 10.74 5.08
CA GLU A 133 -24.33 10.26 6.35
C GLU A 133 -23.58 9.07 6.96
N ASN A 134 -23.18 8.10 6.14
CA ASN A 134 -22.46 6.88 6.54
C ASN A 134 -21.10 6.73 5.88
N ARG A 135 -20.51 7.82 5.33
CA ARG A 135 -19.22 7.79 4.62
C ARG A 135 -18.31 8.89 5.10
N PHE A 136 -17.03 8.55 5.30
CA PHE A 136 -16.00 9.48 5.69
C PHE A 136 -14.69 9.24 4.96
N LYS A 137 -13.87 10.28 4.90
CA LYS A 137 -12.49 10.28 4.46
C LYS A 137 -11.59 10.16 5.70
N ILE A 138 -10.53 9.37 5.61
CA ILE A 138 -9.48 9.27 6.63
C ILE A 138 -8.09 9.25 5.98
N ILE A 139 -7.14 10.00 6.57
CA ILE A 139 -5.74 9.99 6.13
C ILE A 139 -4.89 9.44 7.28
N LEU A 140 -4.14 8.39 7.01
CA LEU A 140 -3.29 7.71 7.97
C LEU A 140 -1.82 7.78 7.57
N THR A 141 -0.94 7.98 8.55
CA THR A 141 0.52 7.89 8.43
C THR A 141 1.08 6.60 9.07
N GLN A 142 0.23 5.69 9.48
CA GLN A 142 0.59 4.38 10.03
C GLN A 142 -0.26 3.27 9.38
N GLY A 143 0.16 2.01 9.51
CA GLY A 143 -0.53 0.88 8.92
C GLY A 143 -0.57 -0.33 9.84
N MET A 144 -1.38 -0.30 10.91
CA MET A 144 -1.63 -1.47 11.75
C MET A 144 -2.57 -2.45 11.03
N ASN A 145 -2.48 -3.72 11.39
CA ASN A 145 -3.36 -4.75 10.83
C ASN A 145 -4.83 -4.37 10.98
N ARG A 146 -5.54 -4.24 9.85
CA ARG A 146 -6.98 -3.89 9.76
C ARG A 146 -7.35 -2.63 10.57
N GLN A 147 -6.44 -1.65 10.65
CA GLN A 147 -6.53 -0.50 11.56
C GLN A 147 -7.89 0.21 11.49
N ILE A 148 -8.32 0.65 10.31
CA ILE A 148 -9.57 1.40 10.14
C ILE A 148 -10.78 0.56 10.58
N ARG A 149 -10.82 -0.72 10.22
CA ARG A 149 -11.91 -1.64 10.59
C ARG A 149 -11.99 -1.80 12.11
N ARG A 150 -10.85 -2.01 12.77
CA ARG A 150 -10.78 -2.13 14.25
C ARG A 150 -11.13 -0.84 14.96
N MET A 151 -10.67 0.32 14.45
CA MET A 151 -11.04 1.63 15.02
C MET A 151 -12.56 1.84 14.95
N CYS A 152 -13.18 1.54 13.82
CA CYS A 152 -14.63 1.63 13.65
C CYS A 152 -15.36 0.66 14.60
N GLU A 153 -14.90 -0.58 14.71
CA GLU A 153 -15.49 -1.62 15.54
C GLU A 153 -15.51 -1.25 17.03
N VAL A 154 -14.38 -0.74 17.55
CA VAL A 154 -14.28 -0.23 18.95
C VAL A 154 -15.29 0.90 19.21
N LEU A 155 -15.58 1.72 18.19
CA LEU A 155 -16.58 2.79 18.30
C LEU A 155 -18.02 2.33 17.95
N GLY A 156 -18.24 1.02 17.81
CA GLY A 156 -19.55 0.43 17.56
C GLY A 156 -20.05 0.58 16.11
N TYR A 157 -19.13 0.72 15.15
CA TYR A 157 -19.42 0.79 13.71
C TYR A 157 -18.79 -0.37 12.95
N ARG A 158 -19.49 -0.86 11.92
CA ARG A 158 -18.96 -1.88 11.01
C ARG A 158 -18.65 -1.27 9.65
N VAL A 159 -17.43 -1.44 9.16
CA VAL A 159 -17.01 -1.01 7.83
C VAL A 159 -17.62 -1.93 6.78
N THR A 160 -18.41 -1.38 5.87
CA THR A 160 -19.05 -2.10 4.74
C THR A 160 -18.24 -1.96 3.45
N LYS A 161 -17.62 -0.78 3.20
CA LYS A 161 -16.70 -0.57 2.06
C LYS A 161 -15.48 0.19 2.53
N LEU A 162 -14.31 -0.20 2.04
CA LEU A 162 -13.03 0.45 2.32
C LEU A 162 -12.23 0.54 1.04
N LYS A 163 -12.00 1.77 0.58
CA LYS A 163 -11.25 2.05 -0.65
C LYS A 163 -10.07 2.95 -0.37
N ARG A 164 -8.85 2.53 -0.70
CA ARG A 164 -7.67 3.40 -0.66
C ARG A 164 -7.60 4.19 -1.96
N VAL A 165 -7.62 5.52 -1.87
CA VAL A 165 -7.70 6.43 -3.01
C VAL A 165 -6.40 7.19 -3.26
N ARG A 166 -5.48 7.24 -2.30
CA ARG A 166 -4.20 7.94 -2.43
C ARG A 166 -3.11 7.29 -1.57
N ILE A 167 -1.88 7.29 -2.06
CA ILE A 167 -0.65 6.98 -1.34
C ILE A 167 0.34 8.11 -1.67
N MET A 168 0.82 8.86 -0.66
CA MET A 168 1.57 10.11 -0.87
C MET A 168 0.77 11.04 -1.82
N ASP A 169 1.34 11.49 -2.93
CA ASP A 169 0.61 12.27 -3.96
C ASP A 169 0.17 11.41 -5.15
N ILE A 170 0.32 10.09 -5.08
CA ILE A 170 -0.16 9.18 -6.12
C ILE A 170 -1.64 8.90 -5.89
N HIS A 171 -2.47 9.39 -6.80
CA HIS A 171 -3.92 9.24 -6.75
C HIS A 171 -4.42 8.03 -7.54
N LEU A 172 -5.56 7.50 -7.12
CA LEU A 172 -6.25 6.44 -7.83
C LEU A 172 -7.06 7.03 -8.99
N ASP A 173 -6.67 6.74 -10.21
CA ASP A 173 -7.23 7.26 -11.46
C ASP A 173 -7.56 6.16 -12.50
N THR A 174 -7.42 4.88 -12.12
CA THR A 174 -7.74 3.73 -12.96
C THR A 174 -9.05 3.07 -12.56
N LYS A 175 -9.69 2.34 -13.48
CA LYS A 175 -10.86 1.51 -13.17
C LYS A 175 -10.47 0.33 -12.29
N VAL A 176 -11.46 -0.25 -11.60
CA VAL A 176 -11.24 -1.44 -10.76
C VAL A 176 -10.72 -2.60 -11.61
N GLY A 177 -9.63 -3.21 -11.15
CA GLY A 177 -8.96 -4.31 -11.87
C GLY A 177 -7.95 -3.87 -12.91
N GLU A 178 -7.81 -2.56 -13.15
CA GLU A 178 -6.83 -2.01 -14.10
C GLU A 178 -5.61 -1.42 -13.40
N TYR A 179 -4.49 -1.36 -14.11
CA TYR A 179 -3.27 -0.70 -13.66
C TYR A 179 -2.72 0.26 -14.74
N ARG A 180 -1.90 1.19 -14.30
CA ARG A 180 -1.07 2.04 -15.17
C ARG A 180 0.36 2.12 -14.65
N ASN A 181 1.29 2.49 -15.51
CA ASN A 181 2.62 2.85 -15.07
C ASN A 181 2.58 4.17 -14.29
N LEU A 182 3.48 4.30 -13.31
CA LEU A 182 3.74 5.58 -12.65
C LEU A 182 4.52 6.49 -13.60
N ASN A 183 4.26 7.80 -13.53
CA ASN A 183 5.08 8.81 -14.20
C ASN A 183 6.36 9.11 -13.39
N ASN A 184 7.27 9.90 -13.96
CA ASN A 184 8.56 10.19 -13.34
C ASN A 184 8.43 10.93 -12.00
N ASP A 185 7.48 11.85 -11.87
CA ASP A 185 7.25 12.60 -10.62
C ASP A 185 6.73 11.67 -9.52
N GLU A 186 5.80 10.78 -9.85
CA GLU A 186 5.29 9.76 -8.93
C GLU A 186 6.37 8.77 -8.49
N ILE A 187 7.24 8.35 -9.42
CA ILE A 187 8.40 7.50 -9.12
C ILE A 187 9.36 8.24 -8.19
N GLY A 188 9.66 9.51 -8.47
CA GLY A 188 10.51 10.34 -7.63
C GLY A 188 10.07 10.35 -6.16
N GLN A 189 8.78 10.43 -5.90
CA GLN A 189 8.23 10.42 -4.53
C GLN A 189 8.50 9.12 -3.75
N LEU A 190 8.68 8.00 -4.45
CA LEU A 190 8.99 6.73 -3.80
C LEU A 190 10.39 6.74 -3.15
N PHE A 191 11.31 7.58 -3.65
CA PHE A 191 12.68 7.70 -3.19
C PHE A 191 12.89 8.81 -2.15
N ILE A 192 11.91 9.69 -1.93
CA ILE A 192 11.99 10.75 -0.92
C ILE A 192 11.81 10.12 0.47
N ASN A 193 12.82 10.28 1.33
CA ASN A 193 12.83 9.83 2.74
C ASN A 193 12.05 10.77 3.66
#